data_525b2f9098af9fc03177d19a1ed90996
#
_entry.id   525b2f9098af9fc03177d19a1ed90996
#
_cell.length_a   1.000
_cell.length_b   1.000
_cell.length_c   1.000
_cell.angle_alpha   90.00
_cell.angle_beta   90.00
_cell.angle_gamma   90.00
#
_symmetry.space_group_name_H-M   'P 1'
#
loop_
_entity.id
_entity.type
_entity.pdbx_description
1 polymer ?
#
loop_
_entity_poly.entity_id
_entity_poly.type
_entity_poly.pdbx_seq_one_letter_code
_entity_poly.pdbx_strand_id
1 'polypeptide(L)'
;FKILGQVGLGLIVGLIIVYHSDIVIKEQLSEQSKTEVSTSITSDFNFEQKAKKSSKTTIPFVKNNEFDYKILTNWMGDVAPITSLILFVLIVILIITAMSNGANMTDGLDGLATGTSAIIGATIAVFAYVSGNILAADYLNIMYIPNTGELVIFMASFVGACVGFLWYNS
;
A
#
# COMPACT_ATOMS: atom_id res chain seq x y z
N PHE A 1 28.34 -3.16 3.12
CA PHE A 1 27.48 -4.36 2.95
C PHE A 1 26.01 -4.07 3.29
N LYS A 2 25.67 -3.28 4.36
CA LYS A 2 24.27 -2.99 4.75
C LYS A 2 23.46 -2.32 3.63
N ILE A 3 24.00 -1.27 3.01
CA ILE A 3 23.31 -0.54 1.92
C ILE A 3 23.09 -1.45 0.70
N LEU A 4 24.05 -2.30 0.35
CA LEU A 4 23.90 -3.25 -0.76
C LEU A 4 22.76 -4.23 -0.50
N GLY A 5 22.62 -4.74 0.73
CA GLY A 5 21.49 -5.61 1.11
C GLY A 5 20.14 -4.87 1.03
N GLN A 6 20.08 -3.63 1.48
CA GLN A 6 18.85 -2.80 1.45
C GLN A 6 18.43 -2.49 0.01
N VAL A 7 19.38 -2.09 -0.84
CA VAL A 7 19.13 -1.82 -2.27
C VAL A 7 18.72 -3.11 -2.99
N GLY A 8 19.40 -4.22 -2.71
CA GLY A 8 19.05 -5.53 -3.28
C GLY A 8 17.65 -5.98 -2.90
N LEU A 9 17.29 -5.87 -1.62
CA LEU A 9 15.92 -6.17 -1.16
C LEU A 9 14.89 -5.24 -1.81
N GLY A 10 15.16 -3.94 -1.86
CA GLY A 10 14.28 -2.97 -2.49
C GLY A 10 14.04 -3.25 -3.97
N LEU A 11 15.09 -3.68 -4.68
CA LEU A 11 15.00 -4.07 -6.07
C LEU A 11 14.15 -5.33 -6.26
N ILE A 12 14.37 -6.37 -5.44
CA ILE A 12 13.58 -7.61 -5.48
C ILE A 12 12.10 -7.30 -5.21
N VAL A 13 11.80 -6.57 -4.15
CA VAL A 13 10.41 -6.20 -3.79
C VAL A 13 9.78 -5.35 -4.90
N GLY A 14 10.48 -4.35 -5.42
CA GLY A 14 9.99 -3.51 -6.49
C GLY A 14 9.67 -4.30 -7.76
N LEU A 15 10.54 -5.24 -8.15
CA LEU A 15 10.29 -6.11 -9.31
C LEU A 15 9.12 -7.06 -9.06
N ILE A 16 8.99 -7.65 -7.87
CA ILE A 16 7.85 -8.51 -7.53
C ILE A 16 6.55 -7.72 -7.66
N ILE A 17 6.45 -6.52 -7.11
CA ILE A 17 5.23 -5.70 -7.20
C ILE A 17 4.87 -5.40 -8.66
N VAL A 18 5.87 -5.15 -9.50
CA VAL A 18 5.65 -4.82 -10.91
C VAL A 18 5.23 -6.05 -11.74
N TYR A 19 5.89 -7.20 -11.52
CA TYR A 19 5.70 -8.37 -12.38
C TYR A 19 4.63 -9.34 -11.88
N HIS A 20 4.31 -9.36 -10.57
CA HIS A 20 3.34 -10.29 -10.03
C HIS A 20 1.92 -10.01 -10.56
N SER A 21 1.24 -11.06 -11.05
CA SER A 21 -0.08 -10.95 -11.68
C SER A 21 -1.19 -10.64 -10.71
N ASP A 22 -1.05 -11.08 -9.44
CA ASP A 22 -2.09 -10.98 -8.43
C ASP A 22 -2.13 -9.61 -7.72
N ILE A 23 -1.07 -8.79 -7.95
CA ILE A 23 -1.03 -7.42 -7.45
C ILE A 23 -1.77 -6.52 -8.44
N VAL A 24 -3.07 -6.40 -8.24
CA VAL A 24 -3.97 -5.57 -9.03
C VAL A 24 -4.79 -4.65 -8.13
N ILE A 25 -4.95 -3.42 -8.58
CA ILE A 25 -5.83 -2.44 -7.91
C ILE A 25 -7.20 -2.52 -8.58
N LYS A 26 -8.23 -2.71 -7.78
CA LYS A 26 -9.61 -2.64 -8.26
C LYS A 26 -10.05 -1.17 -8.19
N GLU A 27 -10.18 -0.56 -9.36
CA GLU A 27 -10.66 0.82 -9.49
C GLU A 27 -12.15 0.87 -9.12
N GLN A 28 -12.54 1.77 -8.22
CA GLN A 28 -13.96 2.03 -7.94
C GLN A 28 -14.62 2.55 -9.22
N LEU A 29 -15.82 2.03 -9.52
CA LEU A 29 -16.59 2.49 -10.66
C LEU A 29 -16.86 4.00 -10.51
N SER A 30 -16.51 4.78 -11.53
CA SER A 30 -16.82 6.19 -11.57
C SER A 30 -18.33 6.41 -11.44
N GLU A 31 -18.75 7.54 -10.87
CA GLU A 31 -20.19 7.86 -10.63
C GLU A 31 -21.06 7.75 -11.89
N GLN A 32 -20.50 7.87 -13.08
CA GLN A 32 -21.20 7.68 -14.34
C GLN A 32 -21.71 6.25 -14.57
N SER A 33 -20.99 5.24 -14.07
CA SER A 33 -21.46 3.84 -14.13
C SER A 33 -22.52 3.52 -13.07
N LYS A 34 -22.60 4.29 -11.98
CA LYS A 34 -23.62 4.10 -10.94
C LYS A 34 -25.04 4.47 -11.43
N THR A 35 -25.13 5.38 -12.39
CA THR A 35 -26.43 5.84 -12.92
C THR A 35 -27.05 4.85 -13.91
N GLU A 36 -26.27 4.06 -14.62
CA GLU A 36 -26.77 3.05 -15.56
C GLU A 36 -27.19 1.73 -14.87
N VAL A 37 -26.62 1.44 -13.68
CA VAL A 37 -26.92 0.22 -12.91
C VAL A 37 -28.23 0.32 -12.10
N SER A 38 -28.76 1.53 -11.89
CA SER A 38 -29.98 1.74 -11.10
C SER A 38 -31.25 1.29 -11.81
N THR A 39 -31.24 0.87 -13.08
CA THR A 39 -32.42 0.52 -13.87
C THR A 39 -32.62 -0.98 -14.04
N SER A 40 -31.69 -1.82 -13.56
CA SER A 40 -31.86 -3.28 -13.61
C SER A 40 -31.69 -3.92 -12.23
N ILE A 41 -32.72 -3.77 -11.41
CA ILE A 41 -32.86 -4.57 -10.18
C ILE A 41 -33.36 -5.95 -10.61
N THR A 42 -32.45 -6.87 -10.80
CA THR A 42 -32.65 -8.32 -10.51
C THR A 42 -31.33 -9.08 -10.76
N SER A 43 -30.94 -9.86 -9.75
CA SER A 43 -30.01 -10.99 -9.78
C SER A 43 -28.57 -10.72 -10.07
N ASP A 44 -27.75 -11.16 -9.10
CA ASP A 44 -26.32 -11.37 -9.11
C ASP A 44 -25.48 -10.08 -9.03
N PHE A 45 -25.07 -9.77 -7.80
CA PHE A 45 -23.95 -8.87 -7.49
C PHE A 45 -22.63 -9.45 -8.02
N ASN A 46 -22.55 -9.62 -9.32
CA ASN A 46 -21.29 -9.83 -10.01
C ASN A 46 -20.62 -8.47 -10.18
N PHE A 47 -19.94 -7.99 -9.14
CA PHE A 47 -18.92 -6.95 -9.29
C PHE A 47 -17.76 -7.54 -10.11
N GLU A 48 -17.90 -7.63 -11.40
CA GLU A 48 -16.74 -7.71 -12.31
C GLU A 48 -15.99 -6.38 -12.26
N GLN A 49 -15.37 -6.12 -11.13
CA GLN A 49 -14.38 -5.08 -11.03
C GLN A 49 -13.21 -5.49 -11.91
N LYS A 50 -13.10 -4.87 -13.07
CA LYS A 50 -11.99 -5.06 -13.99
C LYS A 50 -10.69 -4.78 -13.24
N ALA A 51 -10.03 -5.83 -12.77
CA ALA A 51 -8.74 -5.75 -12.12
C ALA A 51 -7.73 -5.18 -13.12
N LYS A 52 -7.23 -3.98 -12.88
CA LYS A 52 -6.28 -3.29 -13.76
C LYS A 52 -4.96 -3.11 -13.03
N LYS A 53 -3.86 -3.49 -13.66
CA LYS A 53 -2.53 -3.08 -13.19
C LYS A 53 -2.44 -1.57 -13.24
N SER A 54 -2.30 -0.94 -12.09
CA SER A 54 -2.20 0.51 -11.97
C SER A 54 -0.89 0.89 -11.29
N SER A 55 -0.19 1.87 -11.83
CA SER A 55 0.99 2.51 -11.23
C SER A 55 0.60 3.72 -10.38
N LYS A 56 -0.56 3.65 -9.71
CA LYS A 56 -1.06 4.70 -8.83
C LYS A 56 -0.69 4.39 -7.39
N THR A 57 -0.31 5.41 -6.64
CA THR A 57 -0.07 5.33 -5.19
C THR A 57 -1.01 6.30 -4.49
N THR A 58 -1.61 5.86 -3.39
CA THR A 58 -2.42 6.75 -2.55
C THR A 58 -1.52 7.71 -1.79
N ILE A 59 -1.66 9.01 -2.06
CA ILE A 59 -0.93 10.07 -1.35
C ILE A 59 -1.96 11.01 -0.73
N PRO A 60 -1.94 11.19 0.61
CA PRO A 60 -2.83 12.14 1.26
C PRO A 60 -2.57 13.55 0.75
N PHE A 61 -3.61 14.39 0.71
CA PHE A 61 -3.58 15.80 0.30
C PHE A 61 -3.46 16.06 -1.22
N VAL A 62 -3.46 15.03 -2.07
CA VAL A 62 -3.55 15.16 -3.53
C VAL A 62 -5.00 14.99 -3.97
N LYS A 63 -5.39 15.66 -5.06
CA LYS A 63 -6.74 15.53 -5.62
C LYS A 63 -7.06 14.05 -5.89
N ASN A 64 -8.19 13.57 -5.38
CA ASN A 64 -8.64 12.16 -5.41
C ASN A 64 -7.76 11.19 -4.61
N ASN A 65 -6.84 11.65 -3.78
CA ASN A 65 -5.90 10.84 -3.00
C ASN A 65 -5.07 9.84 -3.84
N GLU A 66 -4.99 10.04 -5.15
CA GLU A 66 -4.26 9.19 -6.07
C GLU A 66 -3.16 9.96 -6.79
N PHE A 67 -1.96 9.41 -6.80
CA PHE A 67 -0.84 9.92 -7.58
C PHE A 67 -0.44 8.90 -8.64
N ASP A 68 -0.60 9.27 -9.91
CA ASP A 68 -0.20 8.43 -11.04
C ASP A 68 1.19 8.83 -11.53
N TYR A 69 2.15 7.91 -11.42
CA TYR A 69 3.54 8.14 -11.87
C TYR A 69 3.63 8.41 -13.37
N LYS A 70 2.63 8.01 -14.16
CA LYS A 70 2.58 8.32 -15.59
C LYS A 70 2.51 9.82 -15.86
N ILE A 71 1.94 10.61 -14.93
CA ILE A 71 1.86 12.06 -15.10
C ILE A 71 3.26 12.69 -15.16
N LEU A 72 4.21 12.16 -14.36
CA LEU A 72 5.59 12.64 -14.37
C LEU A 72 6.36 12.26 -15.63
N THR A 73 5.95 11.20 -16.33
CA THR A 73 6.70 10.65 -17.46
C THR A 73 6.03 10.92 -18.81
N ASN A 74 4.79 11.44 -18.84
CA ASN A 74 4.04 11.69 -20.07
C ASN A 74 4.75 12.62 -21.07
N TRP A 75 5.63 13.50 -20.60
CA TRP A 75 6.42 14.38 -21.45
C TRP A 75 7.53 13.65 -22.22
N MET A 76 7.84 12.40 -21.85
CA MET A 76 8.89 11.57 -22.47
C MET A 76 8.40 10.72 -23.66
N GLY A 77 7.13 10.82 -24.06
CA GLY A 77 6.59 10.12 -25.23
C GLY A 77 6.62 8.61 -25.12
N ASP A 78 7.16 7.92 -26.11
CA ASP A 78 7.14 6.44 -26.22
C ASP A 78 7.92 5.71 -25.11
N VAL A 79 8.82 6.40 -24.41
CA VAL A 79 9.64 5.85 -23.32
C VAL A 79 8.95 5.95 -21.96
N ALA A 80 7.83 6.68 -21.88
CA ALA A 80 7.10 6.94 -20.65
C ALA A 80 6.75 5.69 -19.80
N PRO A 81 6.27 4.56 -20.38
CA PRO A 81 5.93 3.38 -19.58
C PRO A 81 7.15 2.74 -18.92
N ILE A 82 8.29 2.69 -19.59
CA ILE A 82 9.52 2.13 -19.04
C ILE A 82 10.08 3.05 -17.95
N THR A 83 10.07 4.36 -18.20
CA THR A 83 10.57 5.36 -17.25
C THR A 83 9.71 5.40 -15.98
N SER A 84 8.38 5.29 -16.10
CA SER A 84 7.49 5.23 -14.92
C SER A 84 7.75 4.00 -14.05
N LEU A 85 8.07 2.88 -14.67
CA LEU A 85 8.38 1.63 -14.00
C LEU A 85 9.74 1.72 -13.27
N ILE A 86 10.75 2.27 -13.91
CA ILE A 86 12.06 2.51 -13.30
C ILE A 86 11.92 3.47 -12.11
N LEU A 87 11.17 4.56 -12.28
CA LEU A 87 10.91 5.53 -11.23
C LEU A 87 10.21 4.89 -10.03
N PHE A 88 9.20 4.05 -10.27
CA PHE A 88 8.51 3.31 -9.23
C PHE A 88 9.46 2.41 -8.43
N VAL A 89 10.30 1.61 -9.10
CA VAL A 89 11.29 0.74 -8.45
C VAL A 89 12.29 1.56 -7.64
N LEU A 90 12.77 2.69 -8.17
CA LEU A 90 13.65 3.60 -7.45
C LEU A 90 13.02 4.14 -6.16
N ILE A 91 11.72 4.51 -6.21
CA ILE A 91 10.98 4.97 -5.04
C ILE A 91 10.85 3.85 -4.01
N VAL A 92 10.56 2.62 -4.43
CA VAL A 92 10.51 1.46 -3.51
C VAL A 92 11.86 1.23 -2.83
N ILE A 93 12.97 1.29 -3.58
CA ILE A 93 14.32 1.17 -3.02
C ILE A 93 14.59 2.29 -2.01
N LEU A 94 14.23 3.53 -2.34
CA LEU A 94 14.40 4.69 -1.46
C LEU A 94 13.60 4.51 -0.17
N ILE A 95 12.34 4.09 -0.24
CA ILE A 95 11.49 3.86 0.93
C ILE A 95 12.10 2.79 1.83
N ILE A 96 12.45 1.62 1.28
CA ILE A 96 13.03 0.51 2.06
C ILE A 96 14.35 0.94 2.72
N THR A 97 15.21 1.64 1.97
CA THR A 97 16.50 2.11 2.50
C THR A 97 16.31 3.16 3.59
N ALA A 98 15.44 4.14 3.38
CA ALA A 98 15.15 5.20 4.34
C ALA A 98 14.53 4.64 5.62
N MET A 99 13.51 3.79 5.51
CA MET A 99 12.83 3.18 6.66
C MET A 99 13.78 2.27 7.45
N SER A 100 14.57 1.44 6.78
CA SER A 100 15.54 0.55 7.44
C SER A 100 16.64 1.32 8.17
N ASN A 101 17.12 2.43 7.60
CA ASN A 101 18.11 3.27 8.28
C ASN A 101 17.49 4.10 9.40
N GLY A 102 16.27 4.63 9.20
CA GLY A 102 15.50 5.33 10.23
C GLY A 102 15.24 4.44 11.45
N ALA A 103 14.75 3.22 11.23
CA ALA A 103 14.55 2.24 12.30
C ALA A 103 15.86 1.93 13.06
N ASN A 104 16.97 1.76 12.35
CA ASN A 104 18.27 1.50 12.98
C ASN A 104 18.79 2.70 13.81
N MET A 105 18.47 3.93 13.41
CA MET A 105 18.83 5.13 14.21
C MET A 105 17.94 5.25 15.45
N THR A 106 16.69 4.80 15.38
CA THR A 106 15.73 4.84 16.48
C THR A 106 16.02 3.76 17.55
N ASP A 107 16.74 2.70 17.18
CA ASP A 107 17.07 1.56 18.05
C ASP A 107 18.14 1.86 19.12
N GLY A 108 18.53 3.12 19.26
CA GLY A 108 19.50 3.54 20.28
C GLY A 108 18.94 3.87 21.66
N LEU A 109 17.62 3.88 21.83
CA LEU A 109 16.92 4.19 23.09
C LEU A 109 15.98 3.04 23.47
N ASP A 110 16.03 2.63 24.74
CA ASP A 110 15.24 1.52 25.26
C ASP A 110 13.74 1.71 24.99
N GLY A 111 13.16 0.75 24.28
CA GLY A 111 11.75 0.73 23.94
C GLY A 111 11.29 1.69 22.82
N LEU A 112 12.10 2.67 22.40
CA LEU A 112 11.67 3.66 21.40
C LEU A 112 11.37 3.01 20.04
N ALA A 113 12.26 2.17 19.53
CA ALA A 113 12.06 1.48 18.25
C ALA A 113 10.84 0.56 18.30
N THR A 114 10.67 -0.18 19.39
CA THR A 114 9.54 -1.10 19.56
C THR A 114 8.22 -0.35 19.77
N GLY A 115 8.22 0.74 20.55
CA GLY A 115 7.04 1.58 20.75
C GLY A 115 6.55 2.23 19.46
N THR A 116 7.44 2.82 18.68
CA THR A 116 7.10 3.40 17.38
C THR A 116 6.63 2.32 16.39
N SER A 117 7.27 1.15 16.40
CA SER A 117 6.85 0.01 15.57
C SER A 117 5.47 -0.51 15.94
N ALA A 118 5.12 -0.55 17.23
CA ALA A 118 3.78 -0.92 17.69
C ALA A 118 2.71 0.06 17.18
N ILE A 119 2.97 1.37 17.25
CA ILE A 119 2.05 2.39 16.75
C ILE A 119 1.86 2.26 15.24
N ILE A 120 2.95 2.10 14.49
CA ILE A 120 2.91 1.90 13.04
C ILE A 120 2.13 0.62 12.69
N GLY A 121 2.43 -0.49 13.38
CA GLY A 121 1.73 -1.76 13.18
C GLY A 121 0.24 -1.67 13.46
N ALA A 122 -0.16 -1.00 14.55
CA ALA A 122 -1.56 -0.75 14.88
C ALA A 122 -2.26 0.09 13.79
N THR A 123 -1.59 1.13 13.30
CA THR A 123 -2.11 1.98 12.22
C THR A 123 -2.32 1.17 10.93
N ILE A 124 -1.35 0.35 10.55
CA ILE A 124 -1.47 -0.53 9.37
C ILE A 124 -2.60 -1.55 9.56
N ALA A 125 -2.78 -2.11 10.77
CA ALA A 125 -3.88 -3.02 11.06
C ALA A 125 -5.25 -2.36 10.85
N VAL A 126 -5.42 -1.12 11.32
CA VAL A 126 -6.66 -0.35 11.11
C VAL A 126 -6.89 -0.08 9.63
N PHE A 127 -5.88 0.40 8.91
CA PHE A 127 -6.01 0.63 7.47
C PHE A 127 -6.30 -0.65 6.68
N ALA A 128 -5.65 -1.77 7.02
CA ALA A 128 -5.91 -3.06 6.39
C ALA A 128 -7.35 -3.52 6.63
N TYR A 129 -7.86 -3.35 7.85
CA TYR A 129 -9.25 -3.68 8.20
C TYR A 129 -10.24 -2.83 7.40
N VAL A 130 -10.03 -1.52 7.36
CA VAL A 130 -10.93 -0.59 6.66
C VAL A 130 -10.85 -0.78 5.14
N SER A 131 -9.64 -0.94 4.58
CA SER A 131 -9.46 -1.20 3.14
C SER A 131 -10.04 -2.54 2.69
N GLY A 132 -10.15 -3.51 3.58
CA GLY A 132 -10.76 -4.81 3.31
C GLY A 132 -12.30 -4.79 3.29
N ASN A 133 -12.92 -3.70 3.73
CA ASN A 133 -14.37 -3.54 3.77
C ASN A 133 -14.82 -2.52 2.71
N ILE A 134 -15.64 -2.96 1.75
CA ILE A 134 -16.09 -2.13 0.63
C ILE A 134 -16.83 -0.87 1.12
N LEU A 135 -17.73 -1.02 2.09
CA LEU A 135 -18.54 0.10 2.60
C LEU A 135 -17.67 1.12 3.34
N ALA A 136 -16.72 0.65 4.15
CA ALA A 136 -15.82 1.51 4.89
C ALA A 136 -14.81 2.22 3.97
N ALA A 137 -14.29 1.50 2.97
CA ALA A 137 -13.37 2.06 1.97
C ALA A 137 -14.05 3.14 1.12
N ASP A 138 -15.31 2.92 0.70
CA ASP A 138 -16.10 3.91 -0.05
C ASP A 138 -16.41 5.15 0.81
N TYR A 139 -16.85 4.94 2.06
CA TYR A 139 -17.17 6.04 2.98
C TYR A 139 -15.95 6.94 3.28
N LEU A 140 -14.78 6.33 3.48
CA LEU A 140 -13.55 7.06 3.78
C LEU A 140 -12.77 7.51 2.53
N ASN A 141 -13.28 7.20 1.33
CA ASN A 141 -12.63 7.50 0.05
C ASN A 141 -11.18 6.99 -0.01
N ILE A 142 -10.98 5.76 0.47
CA ILE A 142 -9.69 5.07 0.41
C ILE A 142 -9.79 3.88 -0.54
N MET A 143 -8.64 3.43 -1.02
CA MET A 143 -8.57 2.31 -1.96
C MET A 143 -9.08 1.02 -1.31
N TYR A 144 -10.02 0.33 -1.98
CA TYR A 144 -10.44 -1.01 -1.58
C TYR A 144 -9.41 -2.05 -2.00
N ILE A 145 -8.90 -2.83 -1.05
CA ILE A 145 -7.94 -3.89 -1.28
C ILE A 145 -8.54 -5.20 -0.76
N PRO A 146 -8.93 -6.13 -1.65
CA PRO A 146 -9.49 -7.40 -1.22
C PRO A 146 -8.44 -8.24 -0.47
N ASN A 147 -8.92 -9.15 0.40
CA ASN A 147 -8.09 -10.12 1.14
C ASN A 147 -7.10 -9.53 2.15
N THR A 148 -7.29 -8.28 2.59
CA THR A 148 -6.45 -7.67 3.63
C THR A 148 -6.73 -8.18 5.05
N GLY A 149 -7.73 -9.04 5.23
CA GLY A 149 -8.04 -9.65 6.55
C GLY A 149 -6.87 -10.42 7.16
N GLU A 150 -6.10 -11.15 6.35
CA GLU A 150 -4.90 -11.86 6.81
C GLU A 150 -3.81 -10.90 7.30
N LEU A 151 -3.67 -9.75 6.64
CA LEU A 151 -2.75 -8.71 7.07
C LEU A 151 -3.15 -8.12 8.43
N VAL A 152 -4.45 -7.99 8.72
CA VAL A 152 -4.94 -7.55 10.03
C VAL A 152 -4.50 -8.51 11.13
N ILE A 153 -4.65 -9.82 10.91
CA ILE A 153 -4.24 -10.86 11.88
C ILE A 153 -2.72 -10.81 12.11
N PHE A 154 -1.95 -10.70 11.04
CA PHE A 154 -0.49 -10.57 11.13
C PHE A 154 -0.07 -9.33 11.93
N MET A 155 -0.66 -8.17 11.61
CA MET A 155 -0.33 -6.91 12.29
C MET A 155 -0.79 -6.90 13.75
N ALA A 156 -1.94 -7.50 14.08
CA ALA A 156 -2.38 -7.65 15.45
C ALA A 156 -1.40 -8.50 16.28
N SER A 157 -0.91 -9.59 15.71
CA SER A 157 0.09 -10.45 16.34
C SER A 157 1.43 -9.71 16.54
N PHE A 158 1.86 -8.95 15.54
CA PHE A 158 3.05 -8.11 15.61
C PHE A 158 2.95 -7.05 16.72
N VAL A 159 1.82 -6.35 16.80
CA VAL A 159 1.56 -5.34 17.85
C VAL A 159 1.57 -6.00 19.22
N GLY A 160 0.92 -7.17 19.37
CA GLY A 160 0.93 -7.93 20.62
C GLY A 160 2.35 -8.32 21.05
N ALA A 161 3.19 -8.76 20.12
CA ALA A 161 4.60 -9.07 20.40
C ALA A 161 5.38 -7.81 20.83
N CYS A 162 5.16 -6.67 20.16
CA CYS A 162 5.79 -5.40 20.53
C CYS A 162 5.39 -4.95 21.94
N VAL A 163 4.10 -5.04 22.30
CA VAL A 163 3.60 -4.69 23.64
C VAL A 163 4.21 -5.62 24.70
N GLY A 164 4.25 -6.95 24.44
CA GLY A 164 4.88 -7.89 25.33
C GLY A 164 6.37 -7.60 25.53
N PHE A 165 7.09 -7.27 24.46
CA PHE A 165 8.51 -6.89 24.55
C PHE A 165 8.69 -5.62 25.38
N LEU A 166 7.89 -4.58 25.14
CA LEU A 166 7.96 -3.32 25.91
C LEU A 166 7.72 -3.54 27.39
N TRP A 167 6.81 -4.44 27.75
CA TRP A 167 6.52 -4.73 29.16
C TRP A 167 7.72 -5.26 29.94
N TYR A 168 8.61 -5.99 29.29
CA TYR A 168 9.80 -6.56 29.91
C TYR A 168 11.08 -5.76 29.70
N ASN A 169 11.05 -4.79 28.77
CA ASN A 169 12.27 -4.06 28.34
C ASN A 169 12.22 -2.56 28.62
N SER A 170 11.21 -2.07 29.32
CA SER A 170 11.10 -0.64 29.74
C SER A 170 11.30 -0.45 31.24
#